data_a42ae40b57ce6a8f171c4bf31e664f76
#
_entry.id   a42ae40b57ce6a8f171c4bf31e664f76
#
_cell.length_a   1.000
_cell.length_b   1.000
_cell.length_c   1.000
_cell.angle_alpha   90.00
_cell.angle_beta   90.00
_cell.angle_gamma   90.00
#
_symmetry.space_group_name_H-M   'P 1'
#
loop_
_entity.id
_entity.type
_entity.pdbx_description
1 polymer ?
#
loop_
_entity_poly.entity_id
_entity_poly.type
_entity_poly.pdbx_seq_one_letter_code
_entity_poly.pdbx_strand_id
1 'polypeptide(L)'
;MRVLILSAILGGLAACSGAPANDAETPTPEPATETIAEEPAPIVIDPTGEACGGIAGLICPEGYFCQQEAGQCLEAIDGAGTCQAKPEICTREFKPVCGCDGQTYGNACEAAAAGVSIALEGECASPDTQ
;
A
#
# COMPACT_ATOMS: atom_id res chain seq x y z
N MET A 1 32.20 4.03 34.78
CA MET A 1 32.33 5.50 34.95
C MET A 1 30.94 6.10 34.97
N ARG A 2 30.58 6.61 36.12
CA ARG A 2 29.29 7.28 36.39
C ARG A 2 29.38 8.72 35.93
N VAL A 3 28.39 9.24 35.21
CA VAL A 3 28.13 10.68 35.17
C VAL A 3 26.63 10.89 35.32
N LEU A 4 26.25 11.27 36.54
CA LEU A 4 24.97 11.84 36.90
C LEU A 4 25.03 13.33 36.56
N ILE A 5 24.04 13.84 35.84
CA ILE A 5 23.76 15.28 35.81
C ILE A 5 22.29 15.48 36.15
N LEU A 6 22.09 15.90 37.41
CA LEU A 6 20.86 16.54 37.87
C LEU A 6 20.88 18.01 37.37
N SER A 7 19.77 18.48 36.86
CA SER A 7 19.44 19.90 36.80
C SER A 7 17.97 20.09 37.07
N ALA A 8 17.71 20.55 38.27
CA ALA A 8 16.45 21.13 38.70
C ALA A 8 16.46 22.62 38.37
N ILE A 9 15.39 23.13 37.76
CA ILE A 9 15.10 24.56 37.73
C ILE A 9 13.62 24.77 38.11
N LEU A 10 13.52 25.47 39.25
CA LEU A 10 12.30 26.05 39.83
C LEU A 10 11.81 27.25 38.99
N GLY A 11 10.52 27.50 39.08
CA GLY A 11 10.04 28.86 39.27
C GLY A 11 9.15 29.45 38.21
N GLY A 12 7.95 29.85 38.60
CA GLY A 12 7.19 30.87 37.88
C GLY A 12 5.66 30.77 38.05
N LEU A 13 5.15 31.10 39.27
CA LEU A 13 3.76 31.51 39.43
C LEU A 13 3.57 32.91 38.82
N ALA A 14 2.55 33.09 37.98
CA ALA A 14 1.94 34.40 37.74
C ALA A 14 0.43 34.22 37.62
N ALA A 15 -0.25 34.60 38.69
CA ALA A 15 -1.68 34.87 38.70
C ALA A 15 -1.95 36.24 38.08
N CYS A 16 -2.92 36.31 37.19
CA CYS A 16 -3.60 37.53 36.81
C CYS A 16 -5.11 37.27 36.75
N SER A 17 -5.77 37.74 37.80
CA SER A 17 -7.20 38.01 37.87
C SER A 17 -7.58 39.14 36.89
N GLY A 18 -8.72 39.03 36.27
CA GLY A 18 -9.32 40.12 35.50
C GLY A 18 -10.60 39.66 34.82
N ALA A 19 -11.71 39.61 35.54
CA ALA A 19 -13.03 39.69 34.92
C ALA A 19 -13.37 41.16 34.67
N PRO A 20 -14.10 41.49 33.62
CA PRO A 20 -15.44 42.00 33.80
C PRO A 20 -16.47 41.30 32.89
N ALA A 21 -17.63 41.16 33.49
CA ALA A 21 -18.86 40.80 32.86
C ALA A 21 -19.27 41.86 31.84
N ASN A 22 -19.69 41.49 30.67
CA ASN A 22 -20.60 42.28 29.84
C ASN A 22 -21.61 41.36 29.19
N ASP A 23 -22.82 41.53 29.67
CA ASP A 23 -24.13 41.53 29.05
C ASP A 23 -24.38 40.65 27.80
N ALA A 24 -25.31 39.79 28.11
CA ALA A 24 -26.37 39.23 27.27
C ALA A 24 -26.58 39.91 25.93
N GLU A 25 -26.23 39.22 24.88
CA GLU A 25 -26.98 39.25 23.65
C GLU A 25 -27.03 37.79 23.11
N THR A 26 -28.20 37.23 23.24
CA THR A 26 -28.57 35.94 22.71
C THR A 26 -28.70 36.10 21.18
N PRO A 27 -27.80 35.61 20.37
CA PRO A 27 -28.10 35.46 18.95
C PRO A 27 -28.95 34.19 18.81
N THR A 28 -30.19 34.40 18.41
CA THR A 28 -31.08 33.38 17.85
C THR A 28 -30.30 32.54 16.85
N PRO A 29 -30.27 31.19 16.98
CA PRO A 29 -29.67 30.36 15.96
C PRO A 29 -30.54 30.44 14.72
N GLU A 30 -30.06 31.17 13.71
CA GLU A 30 -30.50 31.01 12.36
C GLU A 30 -30.29 29.55 11.95
N PRO A 31 -31.27 28.89 11.34
CA PRO A 31 -31.02 27.55 10.81
C PRO A 31 -30.01 27.69 9.68
N ALA A 32 -28.75 27.39 9.99
CA ALA A 32 -27.75 27.15 8.97
C ALA A 32 -28.24 25.98 8.11
N THR A 33 -28.67 26.32 6.91
CA THR A 33 -28.82 25.35 5.84
C THR A 33 -27.44 24.83 5.56
N GLU A 34 -27.04 23.75 6.25
CA GLU A 34 -25.90 22.96 5.89
C GLU A 34 -26.19 22.40 4.49
N THR A 35 -25.74 23.12 3.51
CA THR A 35 -25.48 22.55 2.20
C THR A 35 -24.39 21.54 2.43
N ILE A 36 -24.76 20.28 2.61
CA ILE A 36 -23.83 19.16 2.52
C ILE A 36 -23.31 19.23 1.09
N ALA A 37 -22.14 19.86 0.93
CA ALA A 37 -21.35 19.70 -0.26
C ALA A 37 -20.94 18.21 -0.26
N GLU A 38 -21.69 17.41 -1.00
CA GLU A 38 -21.34 16.03 -1.32
C GLU A 38 -19.96 16.10 -1.97
N GLU A 39 -18.94 15.79 -1.18
CA GLU A 39 -17.58 15.66 -1.65
C GLU A 39 -17.60 14.60 -2.75
N PRO A 40 -17.16 14.94 -3.98
CA PRO A 40 -17.19 13.96 -5.05
C PRO A 40 -16.39 12.75 -4.58
N ALA A 41 -17.01 11.57 -4.61
CA ALA A 41 -16.35 10.31 -4.29
C ALA A 41 -15.03 10.24 -5.09
N PRO A 42 -13.91 9.84 -4.47
CA PRO A 42 -12.64 9.74 -5.16
C PRO A 42 -12.83 8.87 -6.40
N ILE A 43 -12.45 9.39 -7.56
CA ILE A 43 -12.45 8.64 -8.80
C ILE A 43 -11.37 7.57 -8.61
N VAL A 44 -11.79 6.35 -8.30
CA VAL A 44 -10.90 5.19 -8.27
C VAL A 44 -10.58 4.85 -9.71
N ILE A 45 -9.44 5.31 -10.19
CA ILE A 45 -8.91 4.90 -11.48
C ILE A 45 -8.39 3.48 -11.28
N ASP A 46 -8.99 2.52 -12.00
CA ASP A 46 -8.51 1.14 -12.02
C ASP A 46 -7.20 1.10 -12.84
N PRO A 47 -6.06 0.81 -12.23
CA PRO A 47 -4.78 0.79 -12.92
C PRO A 47 -4.53 -0.51 -13.69
N THR A 48 -5.52 -1.41 -13.78
CA THR A 48 -5.39 -2.66 -14.52
C THR A 48 -5.02 -2.39 -15.98
N GLY A 49 -3.92 -2.99 -16.42
CA GLY A 49 -3.41 -2.83 -17.79
C GLY A 49 -2.44 -1.66 -17.98
N GLU A 50 -2.20 -0.81 -16.97
CA GLU A 50 -1.14 0.18 -17.05
C GLU A 50 0.25 -0.48 -17.10
N ALA A 51 1.15 0.11 -17.85
CA ALA A 51 2.52 -0.39 -17.98
C ALA A 51 3.26 -0.30 -16.63
N CYS A 52 4.05 -1.32 -16.32
CA CYS A 52 4.87 -1.37 -15.12
C CYS A 52 6.22 -2.06 -15.39
N GLY A 53 7.14 -1.95 -14.44
CA GLY A 53 8.50 -2.49 -14.57
C GLY A 53 9.31 -1.76 -15.63
N GLY A 54 10.11 -2.51 -16.37
CA GLY A 54 10.99 -1.99 -17.40
C GLY A 54 12.09 -1.08 -16.85
N ILE A 55 12.87 -0.48 -17.75
CA ILE A 55 13.98 0.42 -17.41
C ILE A 55 13.51 1.63 -16.58
N ALA A 56 12.26 2.06 -16.75
CA ALA A 56 11.67 3.18 -16.00
C ALA A 56 11.32 2.82 -14.55
N GLY A 57 11.29 1.53 -14.20
CA GLY A 57 11.00 1.05 -12.85
C GLY A 57 9.60 1.43 -12.35
N LEU A 58 8.61 1.45 -13.24
CA LEU A 58 7.24 1.82 -12.91
C LEU A 58 6.64 0.80 -11.95
N ILE A 59 6.03 1.29 -10.87
CA ILE A 59 5.47 0.46 -9.80
C ILE A 59 3.95 0.53 -9.84
N CYS A 60 3.29 -0.61 -9.72
CA CYS A 60 1.84 -0.66 -9.57
C CYS A 60 1.41 -0.19 -8.16
N PRO A 61 0.22 0.42 -8.02
CA PRO A 61 -0.30 0.82 -6.72
C PRO A 61 -0.62 -0.38 -5.82
N GLU A 62 -0.93 -0.12 -4.54
CA GLU A 62 -1.32 -1.16 -3.58
C GLU A 62 -2.50 -2.00 -4.09
N GLY A 63 -2.47 -3.29 -3.80
CA GLY A 63 -3.46 -4.24 -4.29
C GLY A 63 -3.22 -4.74 -5.72
N TYR A 64 -2.22 -4.21 -6.41
CA TYR A 64 -1.83 -4.62 -7.76
C TYR A 64 -0.40 -5.16 -7.78
N PHE A 65 -0.06 -5.88 -8.82
CA PHE A 65 1.31 -6.33 -9.08
C PHE A 65 1.64 -6.18 -10.56
N CYS A 66 2.91 -6.11 -10.86
CA CYS A 66 3.38 -6.04 -12.24
C CYS A 66 3.44 -7.44 -12.83
N GLN A 67 2.46 -7.77 -13.65
CA GLN A 67 2.44 -9.04 -14.34
C GLN A 67 3.24 -8.97 -15.63
N GLN A 68 4.30 -9.73 -15.67
CA GLN A 68 5.13 -9.95 -16.87
C GLN A 68 4.63 -11.17 -17.64
N GLU A 69 5.01 -11.31 -18.91
CA GLU A 69 4.77 -12.53 -19.65
C GLU A 69 5.51 -13.71 -19.02
N ALA A 70 4.92 -14.90 -19.11
CA ALA A 70 5.53 -16.10 -18.54
C ALA A 70 6.93 -16.35 -19.17
N GLY A 71 7.91 -16.53 -18.31
CA GLY A 71 9.29 -16.73 -18.72
C GLY A 71 10.11 -15.46 -18.92
N GLN A 72 9.50 -14.30 -19.01
CA GLN A 72 10.20 -13.05 -19.31
C GLN A 72 11.27 -12.70 -18.26
N CYS A 73 11.01 -13.01 -16.99
CA CYS A 73 11.97 -12.76 -15.92
C CYS A 73 13.23 -13.65 -15.98
N LEU A 74 13.20 -14.71 -16.78
CA LEU A 74 14.39 -15.56 -17.02
C LEU A 74 15.29 -14.95 -18.10
N GLU A 75 14.73 -14.11 -18.97
CA GLU A 75 15.42 -13.50 -20.11
C GLU A 75 15.91 -12.07 -19.81
N ALA A 76 15.13 -11.32 -19.01
CA ALA A 76 15.40 -9.92 -18.69
C ALA A 76 15.17 -9.63 -17.21
N ILE A 77 16.14 -8.99 -16.59
CA ILE A 77 16.08 -8.57 -15.16
C ILE A 77 15.09 -7.41 -14.99
N ASP A 78 14.92 -6.59 -16.01
CA ASP A 78 14.09 -5.39 -16.06
C ASP A 78 12.85 -5.56 -16.96
N GLY A 79 12.24 -6.74 -16.91
CA GLY A 79 11.05 -7.06 -17.71
C GLY A 79 9.92 -6.04 -17.50
N ALA A 80 9.36 -5.56 -18.60
CA ALA A 80 8.14 -4.76 -18.59
C ALA A 80 6.92 -5.66 -18.48
N GLY A 81 5.88 -5.15 -17.82
CA GLY A 81 4.62 -5.86 -17.64
C GLY A 81 3.44 -4.90 -17.59
N THR A 82 2.32 -5.40 -17.14
CA THR A 82 1.11 -4.63 -16.89
C THR A 82 0.62 -4.82 -15.47
N CYS A 83 0.06 -3.77 -14.89
CA CYS A 83 -0.52 -3.85 -13.56
C CYS A 83 -1.78 -4.72 -13.60
N GLN A 84 -1.81 -5.71 -12.73
CA GLN A 84 -2.95 -6.60 -12.53
C GLN A 84 -3.34 -6.61 -11.07
N ALA A 85 -4.64 -6.65 -10.80
CA ALA A 85 -5.14 -6.78 -9.44
C ALA A 85 -4.69 -8.13 -8.84
N LYS A 86 -4.22 -8.09 -7.59
CA LYS A 86 -3.93 -9.31 -6.84
C LYS A 86 -5.24 -10.00 -6.46
N PRO A 87 -5.44 -11.28 -6.83
CA PRO A 87 -6.63 -11.99 -6.40
C PRO A 87 -6.64 -12.20 -4.88
N GLU A 88 -7.77 -11.96 -4.24
CA GLU A 88 -7.95 -12.21 -2.80
C GLU A 88 -8.30 -13.67 -2.50
N ILE A 89 -8.89 -14.36 -3.46
CA ILE A 89 -9.34 -15.75 -3.31
C ILE A 89 -8.86 -16.55 -4.52
N CYS A 90 -8.23 -17.69 -4.25
CA CYS A 90 -7.80 -18.63 -5.27
C CYS A 90 -8.52 -19.97 -5.14
N THR A 91 -8.75 -20.63 -6.27
CA THR A 91 -9.19 -22.03 -6.29
C THR A 91 -8.06 -22.92 -5.76
N ARG A 92 -8.42 -24.05 -5.15
CA ARG A 92 -7.45 -25.03 -4.64
C ARG A 92 -7.07 -26.07 -5.70
N GLU A 93 -7.10 -25.70 -6.96
CA GLU A 93 -6.61 -26.53 -8.02
C GLU A 93 -5.09 -26.62 -7.93
N PHE A 94 -4.56 -27.83 -7.97
CA PHE A 94 -3.12 -28.05 -7.96
C PHE A 94 -2.62 -28.12 -9.40
N LYS A 95 -2.08 -27.01 -9.85
CA LYS A 95 -1.40 -26.84 -11.14
C LYS A 95 -0.16 -25.98 -10.89
N PRO A 96 0.91 -26.60 -10.38
CA PRO A 96 2.04 -25.85 -9.86
C PRO A 96 2.70 -24.98 -10.93
N VAL A 97 3.22 -23.84 -10.49
CA VAL A 97 3.99 -22.91 -11.30
C VAL A 97 5.22 -22.46 -10.53
N CYS A 98 6.30 -22.19 -11.25
CA CYS A 98 7.49 -21.55 -10.69
C CYS A 98 7.36 -20.04 -10.87
N GLY A 99 7.45 -19.30 -9.76
CA GLY A 99 7.47 -17.84 -9.78
C GLY A 99 8.82 -17.27 -10.22
N CYS A 100 8.80 -16.02 -10.66
CA CYS A 100 10.01 -15.26 -10.98
C CYS A 100 10.93 -15.01 -9.76
N ASP A 101 10.43 -15.23 -8.56
CA ASP A 101 11.16 -15.22 -7.29
C ASP A 101 11.86 -16.57 -6.98
N GLY A 102 11.70 -17.57 -7.85
CA GLY A 102 12.25 -18.91 -7.68
C GLY A 102 11.48 -19.80 -6.71
N GLN A 103 10.26 -19.41 -6.30
CA GLN A 103 9.40 -20.21 -5.43
C GLN A 103 8.33 -20.96 -6.25
N THR A 104 8.02 -22.18 -5.81
CA THR A 104 6.92 -22.96 -6.37
C THR A 104 5.61 -22.58 -5.69
N TYR A 105 4.62 -22.23 -6.49
CA TYR A 105 3.24 -21.96 -6.08
C TYR A 105 2.31 -23.09 -6.52
N GLY A 106 1.26 -23.36 -5.75
CA GLY A 106 0.32 -24.43 -6.04
C GLY A 106 -0.48 -24.21 -7.34
N ASN A 107 -0.63 -22.95 -7.74
CA ASN A 107 -1.22 -22.55 -9.03
C ASN A 107 -0.88 -21.09 -9.37
N ALA A 108 -1.21 -20.68 -10.59
CA ALA A 108 -0.97 -19.33 -11.08
C ALA A 108 -1.67 -18.23 -10.26
N CYS A 109 -2.87 -18.55 -9.72
CA CYS A 109 -3.60 -17.60 -8.87
C CYS A 109 -2.86 -17.32 -7.55
N GLU A 110 -2.28 -18.34 -6.92
CA GLU A 110 -1.49 -18.17 -5.70
C GLU A 110 -0.22 -17.35 -5.96
N ALA A 111 0.44 -17.52 -7.09
CA ALA A 111 1.56 -16.69 -7.50
C ALA A 111 1.12 -15.22 -7.67
N ALA A 112 0.00 -14.97 -8.37
CA ALA A 112 -0.57 -13.65 -8.56
C ALA A 112 -0.99 -13.00 -7.22
N ALA A 113 -1.59 -13.76 -6.29
CA ALA A 113 -1.94 -13.28 -4.95
C ALA A 113 -0.69 -12.85 -4.15
N ALA A 114 0.42 -13.57 -4.33
CA ALA A 114 1.72 -13.19 -3.77
C ALA A 114 2.36 -11.98 -4.51
N GLY A 115 1.81 -11.59 -5.67
CA GLY A 115 2.35 -10.51 -6.49
C GLY A 115 3.54 -10.91 -7.35
N VAL A 116 3.60 -12.19 -7.71
CA VAL A 116 4.72 -12.80 -8.43
C VAL A 116 4.29 -13.22 -9.83
N SER A 117 5.06 -12.84 -10.84
CA SER A 117 4.89 -13.31 -12.22
C SER A 117 5.41 -14.73 -12.37
N ILE A 118 4.92 -15.43 -13.39
CA ILE A 118 5.26 -16.84 -13.65
C ILE A 118 6.54 -16.90 -14.49
N ALA A 119 7.52 -17.65 -14.00
CA ALA A 119 8.73 -17.98 -14.76
C ALA A 119 8.52 -19.19 -15.66
N LEU A 120 7.94 -20.27 -15.12
CA LEU A 120 7.65 -21.50 -15.87
C LEU A 120 6.39 -22.18 -15.34
N GLU A 121 5.77 -22.99 -16.18
CA GLU A 121 4.77 -23.97 -15.72
C GLU A 121 5.48 -25.15 -15.04
N GLY A 122 4.87 -25.64 -13.96
CA GLY A 122 5.45 -26.69 -13.12
C GLY A 122 6.23 -26.16 -11.94
N GLU A 123 6.78 -27.07 -11.14
CA GLU A 123 7.59 -26.73 -9.98
C GLU A 123 8.93 -26.14 -10.40
N CYS A 124 9.46 -25.24 -9.58
CA CYS A 124 10.83 -24.75 -9.77
C CYS A 124 11.84 -25.90 -9.70
N ALA A 125 12.87 -25.87 -10.52
CA ALA A 125 13.96 -26.81 -10.43
C ALA A 125 14.62 -26.71 -9.06
N SER A 126 14.69 -27.82 -8.32
CA SER A 126 15.41 -27.86 -7.05
C SER A 126 16.91 -27.66 -7.33
N PRO A 127 17.62 -26.89 -6.49
CA PRO A 127 19.08 -26.69 -6.68
C PRO A 127 19.91 -27.96 -6.53
N ASP A 128 19.30 -29.06 -6.09
CA ASP A 128 19.97 -30.33 -5.85
C ASP A 128 20.01 -31.28 -7.09
N THR A 129 19.58 -30.82 -8.27
CA THR A 129 19.51 -31.67 -9.48
C THR A 129 20.53 -31.23 -10.55
N GLN A 130 21.78 -30.93 -10.14
CA GLN A 130 22.91 -30.81 -11.06
C GLN A 130 23.99 -31.81 -10.74
#